data_fa0d8da7ff88ab2a92705a9e1d73140b
#
_entry.id   fa0d8da7ff88ab2a92705a9e1d73140b
#
_cell.length_a   1.000
_cell.length_b   1.000
_cell.length_c   1.000
_cell.angle_alpha   90.00
_cell.angle_beta   90.00
_cell.angle_gamma   90.00
#
_symmetry.space_group_name_H-M   'P 1'
#
loop_
_entity.id
_entity.type
_entity.pdbx_description
1 polymer ?
#
loop_
_entity_poly.entity_id
_entity_poly.type
_entity_poly.pdbx_seq_one_letter_code
_entity_poly.pdbx_strand_id
1 'polypeptide(L)'
;NYVEDLLNDLKESVDIGRRNGVNDSQIVLDPGVGFGKTYEHNLQIINECDKVVNLGFPVLLGTSRKSVIGLTLDIPAPERSVGTCATTVIGYERGCRIFRVHDVRDNYQALLMAQAICKQR
;
A
#
# COMPACT_ATOMS: atom_id res chain seq x y z
N ASN A 1 5.08 5.78 18.35
CA ASN A 1 5.21 4.77 17.28
C ASN A 1 4.68 5.34 15.98
N TYR A 2 5.48 5.26 14.92
CA TYR A 2 5.13 5.82 13.60
C TYR A 2 3.82 5.22 13.05
N VAL A 3 3.66 3.91 13.11
CA VAL A 3 2.46 3.25 12.56
C VAL A 3 1.21 3.65 13.35
N GLU A 4 1.29 3.71 14.65
CA GLU A 4 0.17 4.17 15.48
C GLU A 4 -0.23 5.61 15.16
N ASP A 5 0.74 6.49 14.97
CA ASP A 5 0.49 7.89 14.60
C ASP A 5 -0.20 7.96 13.25
N LEU A 6 0.25 7.18 12.26
CA LEU A 6 -0.39 7.09 10.95
C LEU A 6 -1.83 6.58 11.06
N LEU A 7 -2.07 5.53 11.85
CA LEU A 7 -3.41 4.98 12.06
C LEU A 7 -4.35 6.02 12.67
N ASN A 8 -3.85 6.78 13.65
CA ASN A 8 -4.62 7.84 14.28
C ASN A 8 -4.96 8.97 13.29
N ASP A 9 -4.02 9.34 12.44
CA ASP A 9 -4.25 10.35 11.40
C ASP A 9 -5.30 9.87 10.40
N LEU A 10 -5.26 8.60 9.99
CA LEU A 10 -6.24 8.04 9.08
C LEU A 10 -7.64 7.98 9.72
N LYS A 11 -7.73 7.61 10.99
CA LYS A 11 -9.00 7.61 11.73
C LYS A 11 -9.58 9.01 11.81
N GLU A 12 -8.76 10.01 12.07
CA GLU A 12 -9.19 11.40 12.09
C GLU A 12 -9.72 11.85 10.72
N SER A 13 -9.02 11.48 9.64
CA SER A 13 -9.47 11.77 8.28
C SER A 13 -10.83 11.13 7.98
N VAL A 14 -11.04 9.89 8.40
CA VAL A 14 -12.33 9.20 8.25
C VAL A 14 -13.42 9.94 9.00
N ASP A 15 -13.16 10.35 10.24
CA ASP A 15 -14.13 11.07 11.07
C ASP A 15 -14.49 12.42 10.44
N ILE A 16 -13.52 13.14 9.88
CA ILE A 16 -13.77 14.39 9.15
C ILE A 16 -14.68 14.12 7.95
N GLY A 17 -14.39 13.09 7.17
CA GLY A 17 -15.21 12.71 6.01
C GLY A 17 -16.65 12.41 6.42
N ARG A 18 -16.84 11.60 7.45
CA ARG A 18 -18.18 11.24 7.98
C ARG A 18 -18.95 12.46 8.44
N ARG A 19 -18.31 13.38 9.16
CA ARG A 19 -18.95 14.61 9.62
C ARG A 19 -19.37 15.53 8.48
N ASN A 20 -18.77 15.38 7.31
CA ASN A 20 -19.07 16.16 6.11
C ASN A 20 -19.94 15.38 5.11
N GLY A 21 -20.57 14.30 5.53
CA GLY A 21 -21.55 13.58 4.73
C GLY A 21 -20.97 12.50 3.81
N VAL A 22 -19.70 12.14 3.94
CA VAL A 22 -19.11 11.04 3.19
C VAL A 22 -19.56 9.71 3.79
N ASN A 23 -20.13 8.83 2.96
CA ASN A 23 -20.51 7.49 3.39
C ASN A 23 -19.29 6.57 3.44
N ASP A 24 -19.28 5.59 4.34
CA ASP A 24 -18.19 4.62 4.46
C ASP A 24 -17.92 3.89 3.14
N SER A 25 -18.95 3.63 2.34
CA SER A 25 -18.83 3.00 1.02
C SER A 25 -18.05 3.83 0.00
N GLN A 26 -17.80 5.10 0.29
CA GLN A 26 -17.07 6.03 -0.57
C GLN A 26 -15.62 6.23 -0.12
N ILE A 27 -15.17 5.50 0.91
CA ILE A 27 -13.85 5.70 1.52
C ILE A 27 -12.89 4.59 1.09
N VAL A 28 -11.73 5.01 0.61
CA VAL A 28 -10.55 4.16 0.39
C VAL A 28 -9.41 4.82 1.14
N LEU A 29 -8.62 4.01 1.86
CA LEU A 29 -7.48 4.51 2.61
C LEU A 29 -6.19 4.28 1.83
N ASP A 30 -5.27 5.24 1.94
CA ASP A 30 -3.94 5.19 1.34
C ASP A 30 -2.92 5.55 2.42
N PRO A 31 -1.98 4.66 2.76
CA PRO A 31 -0.98 4.97 3.79
C PRO A 31 0.06 6.00 3.36
N GLY A 32 0.08 6.40 2.10
CA GLY A 32 0.94 7.49 1.63
C GLY A 32 2.42 7.13 1.55
N VAL A 33 2.75 5.93 1.05
CA VAL A 33 4.15 5.53 0.83
C VAL A 33 4.86 6.59 -0.01
N GLY A 34 6.01 7.06 0.46
CA GLY A 34 6.84 8.05 -0.23
C GLY A 34 6.51 9.50 0.09
N PHE A 35 5.45 9.80 0.84
CA PHE A 35 5.04 11.16 1.16
C PHE A 35 5.50 11.56 2.57
N GLY A 36 6.57 12.38 2.65
CA GLY A 36 7.06 12.91 3.91
C GLY A 36 7.59 11.87 4.90
N LYS A 37 8.00 10.70 4.41
CA LYS A 37 8.42 9.58 5.22
C LYS A 37 9.88 9.25 5.01
N THR A 38 10.53 8.73 6.06
CA THR A 38 11.88 8.20 5.93
C THR A 38 11.85 6.87 5.16
N TYR A 39 13.02 6.41 4.72
CA TYR A 39 13.17 5.12 4.08
C TYR A 39 12.64 3.99 4.98
N GLU A 40 13.02 3.99 6.24
CA GLU A 40 12.62 2.98 7.21
C GLU A 40 11.10 3.02 7.45
N HIS A 41 10.50 4.21 7.53
CA HIS A 41 9.05 4.35 7.68
C HIS A 41 8.30 3.76 6.48
N ASN A 42 8.82 3.98 5.27
CA ASN A 42 8.21 3.41 4.06
C ASN A 42 8.25 1.88 4.06
N LEU A 43 9.38 1.29 4.42
CA LEU A 43 9.48 -0.17 4.56
C LEU A 43 8.53 -0.68 5.65
N GLN A 44 8.48 0.01 6.79
CA GLN A 44 7.63 -0.38 7.90
C GLN A 44 6.15 -0.37 7.53
N ILE A 45 5.68 0.69 6.87
CA ILE A 45 4.24 0.78 6.54
C ILE A 45 3.83 -0.21 5.47
N ILE A 46 4.71 -0.57 4.55
CA ILE A 46 4.44 -1.64 3.59
C ILE A 46 4.31 -2.98 4.35
N ASN A 47 5.24 -3.26 5.24
CA ASN A 47 5.23 -4.50 6.02
C ASN A 47 4.04 -4.60 6.97
N GLU A 48 3.54 -3.48 7.46
CA GLU A 48 2.45 -3.43 8.44
C GLU A 48 1.15 -2.84 7.87
N CYS A 49 0.97 -2.85 6.55
CA CYS A 49 -0.23 -2.27 5.94
C CYS A 49 -1.52 -3.05 6.29
N ASP A 50 -1.41 -4.27 6.80
CA ASP A 50 -2.53 -5.01 7.40
C ASP A 50 -3.19 -4.20 8.52
N LYS A 51 -2.45 -3.41 9.26
CA LYS A 51 -2.99 -2.55 10.32
C LYS A 51 -3.90 -1.46 9.75
N VAL A 52 -3.56 -0.94 8.55
CA VAL A 52 -4.43 0.01 7.84
C VAL A 52 -5.69 -0.71 7.33
N VAL A 53 -5.52 -1.91 6.78
CA VAL A 53 -6.65 -2.75 6.32
C VAL A 53 -7.62 -3.02 7.48
N ASN A 54 -7.11 -3.27 8.67
CA ASN A 54 -7.91 -3.57 9.85
C ASN A 54 -8.74 -2.37 10.36
N LEU A 55 -8.55 -1.17 9.81
CA LEU A 55 -9.44 -0.05 10.06
C LEU A 55 -10.82 -0.24 9.42
N GLY A 56 -10.96 -1.19 8.51
CA GLY A 56 -12.26 -1.60 7.97
C GLY A 56 -12.61 -1.03 6.60
N PHE A 57 -11.66 -0.43 5.90
CA PHE A 57 -11.86 0.16 4.58
C PHE A 57 -10.93 -0.48 3.55
N PRO A 58 -11.28 -0.47 2.25
CA PRO A 58 -10.34 -0.86 1.21
C PRO A 58 -9.08 -0.01 1.27
N VAL A 59 -7.92 -0.61 1.06
CA VAL A 59 -6.64 0.09 1.10
C VAL A 59 -5.99 0.06 -0.27
N LEU A 60 -5.61 1.26 -0.74
CA LEU A 60 -4.81 1.45 -1.94
C LEU A 60 -3.35 1.54 -1.55
N LEU A 61 -2.51 0.74 -2.21
CA LEU A 61 -1.07 0.78 -2.06
C LEU A 61 -0.43 1.35 -3.33
N GLY A 62 0.28 2.47 -3.18
CA GLY A 62 0.96 3.16 -4.28
C GLY A 62 2.46 3.22 -4.06
N THR A 63 3.17 2.17 -4.43
CA THR A 63 4.63 2.05 -4.25
C THR A 63 5.40 2.19 -5.54
N SER A 64 4.70 2.19 -6.70
CA SER A 64 5.29 2.01 -8.03
C SER A 64 6.44 2.96 -8.31
N ARG A 65 7.61 2.39 -8.58
CA ARG A 65 8.86 3.07 -8.94
C ARG A 65 9.33 4.09 -7.92
N LYS A 66 8.79 4.07 -6.70
CA LYS A 66 9.13 5.06 -5.67
C LYS A 66 10.54 4.86 -5.11
N SER A 67 11.04 5.89 -4.46
CA SER A 67 12.42 5.93 -3.94
C SER A 67 12.73 4.81 -2.95
N VAL A 68 11.74 4.32 -2.20
CA VAL A 68 11.94 3.19 -1.29
C VAL A 68 12.48 1.96 -2.03
N ILE A 69 11.99 1.71 -3.25
CA ILE A 69 12.49 0.62 -4.09
C ILE A 69 13.88 0.95 -4.62
N GLY A 70 14.08 2.17 -5.09
CA GLY A 70 15.37 2.60 -5.61
C GLY A 70 16.48 2.59 -4.57
N LEU A 71 16.18 3.00 -3.35
CA LEU A 71 17.15 2.97 -2.25
C LEU A 71 17.50 1.55 -1.83
N THR A 72 16.55 0.64 -1.89
CA THR A 72 16.79 -0.77 -1.55
C THR A 72 17.61 -1.47 -2.63
N LEU A 73 17.29 -1.27 -3.90
CA LEU A 73 17.87 -2.01 -5.02
C LEU A 73 19.00 -1.28 -5.73
N ASP A 74 19.16 0.02 -5.47
CA ASP A 74 20.15 0.89 -6.12
C ASP A 74 20.01 0.87 -7.65
N ILE A 75 18.78 1.09 -8.14
CA ILE A 75 18.47 1.13 -9.57
C ILE A 75 17.58 2.33 -9.91
N PRO A 76 17.67 2.83 -11.18
CA PRO A 76 16.86 3.98 -11.60
C PRO A 76 15.38 3.61 -11.72
N ALA A 77 14.51 4.64 -11.68
CA ALA A 77 13.06 4.48 -11.65
C ALA A 77 12.49 3.55 -12.76
N PRO A 78 12.93 3.65 -14.03
CA PRO A 78 12.38 2.77 -15.08
C PRO A 78 12.67 1.29 -14.90
N GLU A 79 13.65 0.94 -14.04
CA GLU A 79 14.07 -0.45 -13.81
C GLU A 79 13.52 -1.03 -12.52
N ARG A 80 12.57 -0.34 -11.87
CA ARG A 80 12.02 -0.72 -10.56
C ARG A 80 10.77 -1.61 -10.63
N SER A 81 10.45 -2.18 -11.79
CA SER A 81 9.24 -2.99 -11.96
C SER A 81 9.23 -4.23 -11.07
N VAL A 82 10.33 -4.98 -11.03
CA VAL A 82 10.44 -6.18 -10.19
C VAL A 82 10.26 -5.84 -8.71
N GLY A 83 10.93 -4.78 -8.24
CA GLY A 83 10.77 -4.31 -6.87
C GLY A 83 9.34 -3.88 -6.56
N THR A 84 8.69 -3.18 -7.50
CA THR A 84 7.28 -2.81 -7.37
C THR A 84 6.39 -4.06 -7.24
N CYS A 85 6.61 -5.09 -8.07
CA CYS A 85 5.86 -6.34 -7.99
C CYS A 85 6.00 -7.00 -6.62
N ALA A 86 7.18 -6.98 -6.02
CA ALA A 86 7.41 -7.51 -4.67
C ALA A 86 6.54 -6.77 -3.64
N THR A 87 6.49 -5.44 -3.69
CA THR A 87 5.66 -4.65 -2.78
C THR A 87 4.17 -4.91 -3.00
N THR A 88 3.77 -5.12 -4.24
CA THR A 88 2.38 -5.44 -4.61
C THR A 88 1.96 -6.78 -4.03
N VAL A 89 2.79 -7.81 -4.16
CA VAL A 89 2.50 -9.16 -3.62
C VAL A 89 2.43 -9.11 -2.09
N ILE A 90 3.37 -8.45 -1.43
CA ILE A 90 3.34 -8.29 0.03
C ILE A 90 2.09 -7.53 0.45
N GLY A 91 1.77 -6.43 -0.24
CA GLY A 91 0.56 -5.65 0.05
C GLY A 91 -0.70 -6.49 -0.08
N TYR A 92 -0.79 -7.31 -1.12
CA TYR A 92 -1.91 -8.24 -1.30
C TYR A 92 -2.01 -9.23 -0.13
N GLU A 93 -0.90 -9.82 0.25
CA GLU A 93 -0.83 -10.77 1.37
C GLU A 93 -1.28 -10.11 2.69
N ARG A 94 -0.99 -8.82 2.88
CA ARG A 94 -1.41 -8.03 4.04
C ARG A 94 -2.86 -7.55 3.98
N GLY A 95 -3.55 -7.75 2.85
CA GLY A 95 -4.96 -7.40 2.70
C GLY A 95 -5.27 -6.18 1.84
N CYS A 96 -4.28 -5.52 1.26
CA CYS A 96 -4.54 -4.46 0.26
C CYS A 96 -5.16 -5.06 -0.99
N ARG A 97 -6.08 -4.33 -1.62
CA ARG A 97 -6.82 -4.82 -2.79
C ARG A 97 -6.84 -3.85 -3.96
N ILE A 98 -6.28 -2.66 -3.80
CA ILE A 98 -6.17 -1.66 -4.85
C ILE A 98 -4.70 -1.28 -4.96
N PHE A 99 -4.17 -1.30 -6.18
CA PHE A 99 -2.75 -1.05 -6.43
C PHE A 99 -2.62 -0.06 -7.58
N ARG A 100 -1.92 1.05 -7.34
CA ARG A 100 -1.62 2.02 -8.38
C ARG A 100 -0.19 1.80 -8.85
N VAL A 101 -0.04 1.38 -10.10
CA VAL A 101 1.24 0.96 -10.67
C VAL A 101 1.46 1.53 -12.08
N HIS A 102 2.72 1.70 -12.48
CA HIS A 102 3.08 2.06 -13.85
C HIS A 102 3.13 0.81 -14.74
N ASP A 103 3.71 -0.27 -14.24
CA ASP A 103 3.95 -1.51 -14.98
C ASP A 103 2.78 -2.48 -14.75
N VAL A 104 1.64 -2.18 -15.37
CA VAL A 104 0.37 -2.87 -15.10
C VAL A 104 0.46 -4.36 -15.39
N ARG A 105 1.00 -4.73 -16.55
CA ARG A 105 1.09 -6.13 -16.94
C ARG A 105 1.86 -6.98 -15.93
N ASP A 106 3.05 -6.52 -15.52
CA ASP A 106 3.90 -7.24 -14.58
C ASP A 106 3.23 -7.40 -13.22
N ASN A 107 2.65 -6.31 -12.72
CA ASN A 107 1.97 -6.32 -11.43
C ASN A 107 0.70 -7.15 -11.46
N TYR A 108 -0.06 -7.10 -12.55
CA TYR A 108 -1.26 -7.91 -12.71
C TYR A 108 -0.93 -9.41 -12.69
N GLN A 109 0.11 -9.82 -13.42
CA GLN A 109 0.56 -11.21 -13.41
C GLN A 109 1.03 -11.64 -12.02
N ALA A 110 1.78 -10.78 -11.32
CA ALA A 110 2.21 -11.05 -9.95
C ALA A 110 1.03 -11.23 -9.00
N LEU A 111 0.01 -10.38 -9.13
CA LEU A 111 -1.22 -10.48 -8.32
C LEU A 111 -2.00 -11.75 -8.62
N LEU A 112 -2.15 -12.13 -9.89
CA LEU A 112 -2.84 -13.37 -10.25
C LEU A 112 -2.15 -14.59 -9.65
N MET A 113 -0.81 -14.60 -9.67
CA MET A 113 -0.05 -15.70 -9.10
C MET A 113 -0.19 -15.74 -7.57
N ALA A 114 -0.08 -14.59 -6.91
CA ALA A 114 -0.28 -14.48 -5.47
C ALA A 114 -1.69 -14.92 -5.06
N GLN A 115 -2.72 -14.50 -5.79
CA GLN A 115 -4.10 -14.88 -5.53
C GLN A 115 -4.30 -16.39 -5.66
N ALA A 116 -3.74 -17.00 -6.70
CA ALA A 116 -3.84 -18.43 -6.91
C ALA A 116 -3.24 -19.23 -5.76
N ILE A 117 -2.07 -18.78 -5.27
CA ILE A 117 -1.40 -19.41 -4.12
C ILE A 117 -2.24 -19.25 -2.85
N CYS A 118 -2.70 -18.05 -2.56
CA CYS A 118 -3.43 -17.74 -1.34
C CYS A 118 -4.80 -18.46 -1.26
N LYS A 119 -5.40 -18.79 -2.38
CA LYS A 119 -6.65 -19.56 -2.43
C LYS A 119 -6.53 -21.00 -1.91
N GLN A 120 -5.33 -21.52 -1.76
CA GLN A 120 -5.10 -22.87 -1.28
C GLN A 120 -5.06 -23.01 0.24
N ARG A 121 -5.31 -21.93 0.94
CA ARG A 121 -5.39 -21.96 2.42
C ARG A 121 -6.65 -22.62 2.93
#